data_ab4dc151d8b20677a327d4c2aaba2259
#
_entry.id   ab4dc151d8b20677a327d4c2aaba2259
#
_cell.length_a   1.000
_cell.length_b   1.000
_cell.length_c   1.000
_cell.angle_alpha   90.00
_cell.angle_beta   90.00
_cell.angle_gamma   90.00
#
_symmetry.space_group_name_H-M   'P 1'
#
loop_
_entity.id
_entity.type
_entity.pdbx_description
1 polymer ?
#
loop_
_entity_poly.entity_id
_entity_poly.type
_entity_poly.pdbx_seq_one_letter_code
_entity_poly.pdbx_strand_id
1 'polypeptide(L)'
;MPTCTRPAADFTPEQLRFPAIPGYTVRADFTGGELSSDLGAAILGAVDRRIGMIDRFTAAITDFRDVRYITHSLRDLLTQRIFQIACGYEDGNDANALRRDPMFKLAAARAPLATDNLLACGATQSRMENALRRSDLYRMAEALVLQFIAGYRSAPASITLDLDHTADTTHGQQELSFYNHHYGSYCYLPLLVFEASTGALVTAVLRPGKRPTGAENAMIMKRVLRLLRQHWPRTHILLRGDGHFSNPELMQLILDDGNADFIFGLTGNAVLARRAEGLMKNARGHLALHQAMHAQKRGPAVQAVRLFGEFEYAAKSWSQAHRVVFKAEVLASACRQTGGSNGAPNQPKSGG
;
A
#
# COMPACT_ATOMS: atom_id res chain seq x y z
N MET A 1 -9.56 -29.48 46.51
CA MET A 1 -8.81 -29.12 45.28
C MET A 1 -7.89 -27.97 45.62
N PRO A 2 -6.58 -28.07 45.45
CA PRO A 2 -5.67 -26.98 45.78
C PRO A 2 -5.77 -25.88 44.73
N THR A 3 -6.16 -24.71 45.17
CA THR A 3 -6.09 -23.47 44.40
C THR A 3 -4.63 -23.14 44.16
N CYS A 4 -4.17 -23.27 42.91
CA CYS A 4 -2.84 -22.82 42.47
C CYS A 4 -2.83 -21.30 42.42
N THR A 5 -2.57 -20.65 43.52
CA THR A 5 -2.23 -19.23 43.58
C THR A 5 -0.76 -19.09 43.17
N ARG A 6 -0.53 -18.79 41.91
CA ARG A 6 0.79 -18.39 41.44
C ARG A 6 1.05 -16.97 41.96
N PRO A 7 2.23 -16.68 42.55
CA PRO A 7 2.53 -15.35 43.04
C PRO A 7 2.59 -14.33 41.88
N ALA A 8 2.06 -13.13 42.11
CA ALA A 8 2.09 -12.02 41.21
C ALA A 8 3.46 -11.35 41.24
N ALA A 9 4.48 -12.04 40.74
CA ALA A 9 5.80 -11.47 40.61
C ALA A 9 6.51 -12.01 39.37
N ASP A 10 7.25 -11.13 38.78
CA ASP A 10 8.20 -11.24 37.66
C ASP A 10 7.62 -11.21 36.28
N PHE A 11 7.56 -9.96 35.79
CA PHE A 11 7.53 -9.67 34.39
C PHE A 11 8.83 -10.10 33.74
N THR A 12 8.77 -11.16 32.94
CA THR A 12 9.81 -11.38 31.94
C THR A 12 9.57 -10.39 30.78
N PRO A 13 10.64 -9.88 30.11
CA PRO A 13 10.52 -9.01 28.93
C PRO A 13 9.68 -9.62 27.78
N GLU A 14 9.38 -10.90 27.86
CA GLU A 14 8.64 -11.72 26.89
C GLU A 14 7.13 -11.74 27.13
N GLN A 15 6.63 -11.15 28.21
CA GLN A 15 5.18 -11.10 28.48
C GLN A 15 4.56 -9.84 27.88
N LEU A 16 3.55 -10.02 27.04
CA LEU A 16 2.73 -8.94 26.51
C LEU A 16 1.61 -8.62 27.50
N ARG A 17 1.48 -7.32 27.84
CA ARG A 17 0.33 -6.80 28.61
C ARG A 17 -0.66 -6.16 27.68
N PHE A 18 -1.91 -6.52 27.80
CA PHE A 18 -3.03 -5.90 27.10
C PHE A 18 -3.75 -4.93 28.06
N PRO A 19 -4.35 -3.83 27.54
CA PRO A 19 -5.18 -2.95 28.37
C PRO A 19 -6.26 -3.77 29.10
N ALA A 20 -6.44 -3.47 30.36
CA ALA A 20 -7.43 -4.18 31.16
C ALA A 20 -8.84 -3.98 30.59
N ILE A 21 -9.55 -5.07 30.42
CA ILE A 21 -11.01 -5.06 30.28
C ILE A 21 -11.56 -5.04 31.70
N PRO A 22 -12.59 -4.23 32.01
CA PRO A 22 -13.16 -4.21 33.34
C PRO A 22 -13.47 -5.62 33.86
N GLY A 23 -12.88 -5.99 35.00
CA GLY A 23 -13.02 -7.33 35.62
C GLY A 23 -12.04 -8.41 35.12
N TYR A 24 -11.15 -8.10 34.15
CA TYR A 24 -10.20 -9.09 33.63
C TYR A 24 -8.78 -8.53 33.52
N THR A 25 -7.79 -9.33 33.89
CA THR A 25 -6.38 -9.09 33.58
C THR A 25 -5.94 -10.08 32.49
N VAL A 26 -5.61 -9.57 31.32
CA VAL A 26 -5.15 -10.41 30.19
C VAL A 26 -3.65 -10.31 30.05
N ARG A 27 -2.97 -11.47 30.04
CA ARG A 27 -1.55 -11.62 29.82
C ARG A 27 -1.35 -12.68 28.75
N ALA A 28 -0.38 -12.47 27.86
CA ALA A 28 0.09 -13.49 26.94
C ALA A 28 1.59 -13.69 27.11
N ASP A 29 2.04 -14.92 27.04
CA ASP A 29 3.47 -15.27 26.98
C ASP A 29 3.68 -16.34 25.89
N PHE A 30 4.93 -16.56 25.53
CA PHE A 30 5.30 -17.50 24.48
C PHE A 30 5.63 -18.91 25.03
N THR A 31 5.26 -19.21 26.26
CA THR A 31 5.55 -20.49 26.91
C THR A 31 4.43 -21.52 26.78
N GLY A 32 3.32 -21.12 26.17
CA GLY A 32 2.07 -21.90 26.10
C GLY A 32 1.98 -22.97 25.03
N GLY A 33 2.99 -23.17 24.17
CA GLY A 33 2.92 -24.08 23.03
C GLY A 33 2.01 -23.61 21.88
N GLU A 34 1.62 -24.50 20.98
CA GLU A 34 0.97 -24.21 19.67
C GLU A 34 -0.53 -23.83 19.75
N LEU A 35 -0.99 -23.15 20.79
CA LEU A 35 -2.42 -23.12 21.11
C LEU A 35 -3.24 -21.93 20.64
N SER A 36 -2.74 -20.97 19.92
CA SER A 36 -3.58 -19.91 19.32
C SER A 36 -2.96 -19.32 18.08
N SER A 37 -3.68 -19.44 16.98
CA SER A 37 -3.31 -18.81 15.70
C SER A 37 -3.55 -17.29 15.68
N ASP A 38 -4.47 -16.76 16.50
CA ASP A 38 -5.02 -15.42 16.31
C ASP A 38 -4.56 -14.37 17.34
N LEU A 39 -3.44 -14.61 18.01
CA LEU A 39 -2.82 -13.60 18.88
C LEU A 39 -2.55 -12.28 18.16
N GLY A 40 -2.32 -12.32 16.84
CA GLY A 40 -2.17 -11.14 15.98
C GLY A 40 -3.34 -10.17 16.11
N ALA A 41 -4.57 -10.65 16.21
CA ALA A 41 -5.75 -9.80 16.38
C ALA A 41 -5.69 -8.99 17.70
N ALA A 42 -5.26 -9.62 18.80
CA ALA A 42 -5.11 -8.93 20.08
C ALA A 42 -4.01 -7.86 20.02
N ILE A 43 -2.91 -8.11 19.31
CA ILE A 43 -1.83 -7.13 19.08
C ILE A 43 -2.36 -5.96 18.26
N LEU A 44 -3.09 -6.21 17.18
CA LEU A 44 -3.73 -5.17 16.37
C LEU A 44 -4.67 -4.30 17.22
N GLY A 45 -5.49 -4.92 18.07
CA GLY A 45 -6.33 -4.20 19.01
C GLY A 45 -5.56 -3.32 20.00
N ALA A 46 -4.39 -3.78 20.47
CA ALA A 46 -3.53 -2.97 21.33
C ALA A 46 -2.90 -1.78 20.59
N VAL A 47 -2.48 -2.00 19.35
CA VAL A 47 -1.95 -0.94 18.48
C VAL A 47 -3.03 0.09 18.17
N ASP A 48 -4.24 -0.35 17.77
CA ASP A 48 -5.34 0.56 17.43
C ASP A 48 -5.73 1.46 18.60
N ARG A 49 -5.81 0.92 19.80
CA ARG A 49 -6.06 1.74 21.01
C ARG A 49 -5.03 2.86 21.20
N ARG A 50 -3.83 2.69 20.70
CA ARG A 50 -2.76 3.70 20.80
C ARG A 50 -2.83 4.72 19.67
N ILE A 51 -3.16 4.28 18.45
CA ILE A 51 -3.15 5.15 17.26
C ILE A 51 -4.53 5.70 16.89
N GLY A 52 -5.62 5.06 17.31
CA GLY A 52 -7.00 5.51 17.12
C GLY A 52 -7.48 5.43 15.66
N MET A 53 -6.98 4.49 14.86
CA MET A 53 -7.36 4.37 13.45
C MET A 53 -8.82 3.97 13.26
N ILE A 54 -9.30 2.98 14.04
CA ILE A 54 -10.70 2.54 13.97
C ILE A 54 -11.66 3.66 14.38
N ASP A 55 -11.30 4.45 15.38
CA ASP A 55 -12.13 5.61 15.80
C ASP A 55 -12.21 6.66 14.69
N ARG A 56 -11.13 6.93 13.98
CA ARG A 56 -11.11 7.83 12.80
C ARG A 56 -12.00 7.29 11.67
N PHE A 57 -11.94 6.00 11.37
CA PHE A 57 -12.81 5.40 10.37
C PHE A 57 -14.27 5.42 10.80
N THR A 58 -14.54 5.12 12.06
CA THR A 58 -15.90 5.20 12.62
C THR A 58 -16.48 6.60 12.46
N ALA A 59 -15.70 7.64 12.78
CA ALA A 59 -16.10 9.02 12.60
C ALA A 59 -16.29 9.45 11.13
N ALA A 60 -15.61 8.77 10.20
CA ALA A 60 -15.74 9.04 8.76
C ALA A 60 -17.04 8.49 8.16
N ILE A 61 -17.68 7.53 8.79
CA ILE A 61 -18.87 6.84 8.28
C ILE A 61 -20.12 7.37 8.97
N THR A 62 -21.16 7.65 8.19
CA THR A 62 -22.45 8.01 8.74
C THR A 62 -23.26 6.75 9.01
N ASP A 63 -23.53 6.47 10.28
CA ASP A 63 -24.37 5.33 10.67
C ASP A 63 -25.85 5.74 10.63
N PHE A 64 -26.59 5.16 9.68
CA PHE A 64 -28.02 5.42 9.49
C PHE A 64 -28.92 4.41 10.21
N ARG A 65 -28.34 3.46 10.97
CA ARG A 65 -29.08 2.45 11.68
C ARG A 65 -29.85 3.05 12.86
N ASP A 66 -31.03 2.54 13.12
CA ASP A 66 -31.81 2.93 14.28
C ASP A 66 -31.14 2.40 15.56
N VAL A 67 -30.76 3.32 16.44
CA VAL A 67 -30.04 3.05 17.70
C VAL A 67 -30.72 1.97 18.55
N ARG A 68 -32.06 1.89 18.51
CA ARG A 68 -32.86 0.91 19.27
C ARG A 68 -32.59 -0.54 18.86
N TYR A 69 -32.11 -0.77 17.65
CA TYR A 69 -31.86 -2.11 17.09
C TYR A 69 -30.37 -2.41 16.86
N ILE A 70 -29.48 -1.57 17.36
CA ILE A 70 -28.03 -1.80 17.22
C ILE A 70 -27.56 -2.78 18.29
N THR A 71 -27.21 -4.00 17.88
CA THR A 71 -26.53 -5.00 18.72
C THR A 71 -25.01 -4.82 18.71
N HIS A 72 -24.46 -4.41 17.57
CA HIS A 72 -23.03 -4.18 17.37
C HIS A 72 -22.82 -2.75 16.88
N SER A 73 -22.01 -1.98 17.60
CA SER A 73 -21.66 -0.63 17.19
C SER A 73 -20.92 -0.62 15.85
N LEU A 74 -20.93 0.50 15.13
CA LEU A 74 -20.15 0.63 13.90
C LEU A 74 -18.66 0.41 14.17
N ARG A 75 -18.15 0.89 15.30
CA ARG A 75 -16.80 0.66 15.76
C ARG A 75 -16.48 -0.82 15.92
N ASP A 76 -17.37 -1.60 16.55
CA ASP A 76 -17.18 -3.04 16.71
C ASP A 76 -17.13 -3.76 15.37
N LEU A 77 -18.02 -3.38 14.44
CA LEU A 77 -18.07 -3.97 13.10
C LEU A 77 -16.78 -3.69 12.32
N LEU A 78 -16.30 -2.45 12.34
CA LEU A 78 -15.05 -2.06 11.68
C LEU A 78 -13.84 -2.76 12.34
N THR A 79 -13.77 -2.79 13.66
CA THR A 79 -12.71 -3.50 14.40
C THR A 79 -12.64 -4.95 13.97
N GLN A 80 -13.77 -5.65 14.04
CA GLN A 80 -13.85 -7.05 13.66
C GLN A 80 -13.42 -7.26 12.22
N ARG A 81 -13.99 -6.52 11.28
CA ARG A 81 -13.75 -6.71 9.84
C ARG A 81 -12.30 -6.43 9.45
N ILE A 82 -11.76 -5.31 9.88
CA ILE A 82 -10.39 -4.90 9.54
C ILE A 82 -9.38 -5.88 10.14
N PHE A 83 -9.57 -6.32 11.38
CA PHE A 83 -8.63 -7.23 12.01
C PHE A 83 -8.74 -8.65 11.45
N GLN A 84 -9.95 -9.10 11.05
CA GLN A 84 -10.11 -10.37 10.34
C GLN A 84 -9.32 -10.36 9.02
N ILE A 85 -9.49 -9.34 8.20
CA ILE A 85 -8.73 -9.20 6.95
C ILE A 85 -7.22 -9.16 7.23
N ALA A 86 -6.78 -8.40 8.22
CA ALA A 86 -5.36 -8.29 8.58
C ALA A 86 -4.76 -9.60 9.12
N CYS A 87 -5.60 -10.49 9.64
CA CYS A 87 -5.20 -11.84 10.09
C CYS A 87 -5.34 -12.92 8.99
N GLY A 88 -5.72 -12.54 7.75
CA GLY A 88 -5.84 -13.46 6.63
C GLY A 88 -7.25 -14.06 6.43
N TYR A 89 -8.25 -13.55 7.11
CA TYR A 89 -9.67 -13.97 6.97
C TYR A 89 -10.41 -12.98 6.06
N GLU A 90 -10.21 -13.10 4.78
CA GLU A 90 -10.74 -12.16 3.76
C GLU A 90 -12.21 -12.37 3.47
N ASP A 91 -12.69 -13.64 3.56
CA ASP A 91 -14.09 -13.97 3.30
C ASP A 91 -14.99 -13.42 4.42
N GLY A 92 -16.06 -12.72 4.02
CA GLY A 92 -17.09 -12.24 4.95
C GLY A 92 -17.77 -13.37 5.74
N ASN A 93 -17.78 -14.61 5.22
CA ASN A 93 -18.34 -15.78 5.91
C ASN A 93 -17.47 -16.22 7.09
N ASP A 94 -16.18 -15.95 7.12
CA ASP A 94 -15.29 -16.28 8.22
C ASP A 94 -15.75 -15.64 9.53
N ALA A 95 -16.45 -14.51 9.45
CA ALA A 95 -17.06 -13.88 10.60
C ALA A 95 -18.02 -14.82 11.39
N ASN A 96 -18.63 -15.82 10.73
CA ASN A 96 -19.52 -16.77 11.39
C ASN A 96 -18.74 -17.74 12.31
N ALA A 97 -17.56 -18.16 11.93
CA ALA A 97 -16.68 -19.01 12.73
C ALA A 97 -15.99 -18.17 13.81
N LEU A 98 -15.45 -17.00 13.45
CA LEU A 98 -14.61 -16.15 14.29
C LEU A 98 -15.40 -15.34 15.34
N ARG A 99 -16.74 -15.29 15.24
CA ARG A 99 -17.56 -14.52 16.20
C ARG A 99 -17.43 -14.99 17.66
N ARG A 100 -16.93 -16.21 17.90
CA ARG A 100 -16.68 -16.78 19.22
C ARG A 100 -15.21 -16.76 19.61
N ASP A 101 -14.34 -16.43 18.67
CA ASP A 101 -12.90 -16.48 18.91
C ASP A 101 -12.49 -15.50 20.02
N PRO A 102 -11.74 -15.97 21.04
CA PRO A 102 -11.39 -15.15 22.19
C PRO A 102 -10.42 -14.01 21.85
N MET A 103 -9.54 -14.17 20.85
CA MET A 103 -8.57 -13.13 20.49
C MET A 103 -9.23 -11.99 19.73
N PHE A 104 -10.16 -12.29 18.81
CA PHE A 104 -10.96 -11.24 18.13
C PHE A 104 -11.89 -10.53 19.10
N LYS A 105 -12.49 -11.26 20.08
CA LYS A 105 -13.29 -10.62 21.14
C LYS A 105 -12.44 -9.70 21.99
N LEU A 106 -11.25 -10.13 22.38
CA LEU A 106 -10.29 -9.30 23.12
C LEU A 106 -9.88 -8.05 22.33
N ALA A 107 -9.60 -8.21 21.02
CA ALA A 107 -9.29 -7.09 20.13
C ALA A 107 -10.41 -6.04 20.07
N ALA A 108 -11.66 -6.49 20.08
CA ALA A 108 -12.86 -5.65 20.15
C ALA A 108 -13.21 -5.19 21.59
N ALA A 109 -12.30 -5.34 22.57
CA ALA A 109 -12.48 -4.99 23.97
C ALA A 109 -13.68 -5.72 24.65
N ARG A 110 -13.96 -6.95 24.21
CA ARG A 110 -15.00 -7.81 24.79
C ARG A 110 -14.37 -8.90 25.64
N ALA A 111 -15.13 -9.40 26.62
CA ALA A 111 -14.69 -10.51 27.47
C ALA A 111 -14.43 -11.76 26.61
N PRO A 112 -13.19 -12.29 26.56
CA PRO A 112 -12.82 -13.33 25.59
C PRO A 112 -13.55 -14.65 25.80
N LEU A 113 -13.85 -15.01 27.04
CA LEU A 113 -14.47 -16.28 27.40
C LEU A 113 -16.00 -16.20 27.63
N ALA A 114 -16.59 -15.00 27.55
CA ALA A 114 -18.04 -14.86 27.71
C ALA A 114 -18.78 -15.52 26.52
N THR A 115 -19.78 -16.33 26.80
CA THR A 115 -20.54 -17.07 25.79
C THR A 115 -21.67 -16.25 25.15
N ASP A 116 -22.14 -15.25 25.88
CA ASP A 116 -23.27 -14.37 25.51
C ASP A 116 -22.88 -13.12 24.75
N ASN A 117 -21.61 -12.75 24.75
CA ASN A 117 -21.10 -11.54 24.09
C ASN A 117 -20.36 -11.87 22.77
N LEU A 118 -21.11 -12.35 21.79
CA LEU A 118 -20.57 -12.73 20.49
C LEU A 118 -20.27 -11.50 19.61
N LEU A 119 -19.29 -11.63 18.70
CA LEU A 119 -19.07 -10.68 17.62
C LEU A 119 -20.14 -10.82 16.52
N ALA A 120 -20.15 -9.92 15.56
CA ALA A 120 -21.13 -9.91 14.47
C ALA A 120 -20.96 -11.14 13.56
N CYS A 121 -22.07 -11.62 13.02
CA CYS A 121 -22.05 -12.65 11.98
C CYS A 121 -21.79 -12.04 10.58
N GLY A 122 -21.47 -12.90 9.61
CA GLY A 122 -21.18 -12.50 8.23
C GLY A 122 -22.28 -11.66 7.59
N ALA A 123 -23.56 -12.02 7.82
CA ALA A 123 -24.70 -11.25 7.31
C ALA A 123 -24.77 -9.81 7.89
N THR A 124 -24.31 -9.61 9.12
CA THR A 124 -24.25 -8.26 9.73
C THR A 124 -23.09 -7.46 9.17
N GLN A 125 -21.94 -8.10 8.96
CA GLN A 125 -20.78 -7.48 8.30
C GLN A 125 -21.13 -7.06 6.86
N SER A 126 -21.70 -7.96 6.07
CA SER A 126 -22.13 -7.67 4.69
C SER A 126 -23.13 -6.50 4.62
N ARG A 127 -24.08 -6.43 5.55
CA ARG A 127 -25.01 -5.28 5.60
C ARG A 127 -24.30 -3.96 5.91
N MET A 128 -23.30 -3.97 6.77
CA MET A 128 -22.50 -2.79 7.06
C MET A 128 -21.70 -2.36 5.84
N GLU A 129 -20.99 -3.27 5.18
CA GLU A 129 -20.21 -2.99 3.97
C GLU A 129 -21.08 -2.42 2.84
N ASN A 130 -22.26 -3.02 2.60
CA ASN A 130 -23.19 -2.58 1.57
C ASN A 130 -23.92 -1.26 1.90
N ALA A 131 -23.91 -0.83 3.15
CA ALA A 131 -24.54 0.44 3.55
C ALA A 131 -23.59 1.64 3.34
N LEU A 132 -22.30 1.42 3.06
CA LEU A 132 -21.33 2.49 2.85
C LEU A 132 -21.63 3.27 1.57
N ARG A 133 -21.61 4.59 1.67
CA ARG A 133 -21.82 5.50 0.55
C ARG A 133 -20.46 5.97 0.01
N ARG A 134 -20.44 6.42 -1.24
CA ARG A 134 -19.23 7.01 -1.84
C ARG A 134 -18.62 8.13 -0.99
N SER A 135 -19.48 8.94 -0.34
CA SER A 135 -19.02 10.00 0.58
C SER A 135 -18.30 9.45 1.80
N ASP A 136 -18.72 8.27 2.29
CA ASP A 136 -18.06 7.62 3.43
C ASP A 136 -16.67 7.10 3.01
N LEU A 137 -16.56 6.46 1.85
CA LEU A 137 -15.29 6.00 1.30
C LEU A 137 -14.30 7.16 1.10
N TYR A 138 -14.79 8.32 0.65
CA TYR A 138 -13.95 9.52 0.54
C TYR A 138 -13.45 10.01 1.90
N ARG A 139 -14.32 10.07 2.92
CA ARG A 139 -13.93 10.46 4.27
C ARG A 139 -13.00 9.44 4.91
N MET A 140 -13.14 8.15 4.61
CA MET A 140 -12.20 7.12 5.06
C MET A 140 -10.82 7.32 4.43
N ALA A 141 -10.75 7.65 3.13
CA ALA A 141 -9.48 7.99 2.49
C ALA A 141 -8.84 9.25 3.09
N GLU A 142 -9.63 10.27 3.43
CA GLU A 142 -9.15 11.46 4.17
C GLU A 142 -8.70 11.09 5.59
N ALA A 143 -9.41 10.18 6.28
CA ALA A 143 -9.04 9.70 7.60
C ALA A 143 -7.66 8.99 7.61
N LEU A 144 -7.28 8.29 6.54
CA LEU A 144 -5.94 7.74 6.39
C LEU A 144 -4.88 8.85 6.32
N VAL A 145 -5.11 9.92 5.54
CA VAL A 145 -4.19 11.06 5.49
C VAL A 145 -4.04 11.70 6.87
N LEU A 146 -5.14 11.87 7.59
CA LEU A 146 -5.10 12.42 8.95
C LEU A 146 -4.39 11.49 9.94
N GLN A 147 -4.53 10.16 9.76
CA GLN A 147 -3.79 9.17 10.54
C GLN A 147 -2.30 9.26 10.28
N PHE A 148 -1.89 9.39 9.01
CA PHE A 148 -0.51 9.60 8.62
C PHE A 148 0.06 10.88 9.26
N ILE A 149 -0.65 12.00 9.17
CA ILE A 149 -0.24 13.27 9.78
C ILE A 149 -0.07 13.12 11.30
N ALA A 150 -0.99 12.43 11.96
CA ALA A 150 -0.95 12.21 13.41
C ALA A 150 0.24 11.34 13.87
N GLY A 151 0.88 10.61 12.96
CA GLY A 151 2.12 9.87 13.22
C GLY A 151 3.35 10.76 13.44
N TYR A 152 3.28 12.03 13.06
CA TYR A 152 4.38 12.98 13.21
C TYR A 152 4.18 13.87 14.43
N ARG A 153 5.23 14.06 15.21
CA ARG A 153 5.22 14.99 16.37
C ARG A 153 5.20 16.47 15.96
N SER A 154 5.78 16.77 14.80
CA SER A 154 5.84 18.12 14.21
C SER A 154 5.86 18.01 12.69
N ALA A 155 5.48 19.09 12.00
CA ALA A 155 5.54 19.15 10.55
C ALA A 155 6.97 18.89 10.07
N PRO A 156 7.19 17.91 9.18
CA PRO A 156 8.51 17.65 8.61
C PRO A 156 8.92 18.77 7.63
N ALA A 157 10.24 18.95 7.43
CA ALA A 157 10.73 19.91 6.45
C ALA A 157 10.36 19.50 5.01
N SER A 158 10.45 18.19 4.72
CA SER A 158 10.08 17.62 3.43
C SER A 158 9.54 16.21 3.59
N ILE A 159 8.70 15.79 2.64
CA ILE A 159 8.24 14.40 2.47
C ILE A 159 8.27 14.02 1.01
N THR A 160 8.43 12.73 0.74
CA THR A 160 8.29 12.17 -0.60
C THR A 160 7.09 11.21 -0.63
N LEU A 161 6.16 11.47 -1.53
CA LEU A 161 4.96 10.66 -1.73
C LEU A 161 5.14 9.77 -2.95
N ASP A 162 5.16 8.47 -2.74
CA ASP A 162 5.17 7.46 -3.80
C ASP A 162 3.73 7.11 -4.18
N LEU A 163 3.43 7.30 -5.46
CA LEU A 163 2.12 7.02 -6.04
C LEU A 163 2.21 5.74 -6.87
N ASP A 164 1.34 4.79 -6.60
CA ASP A 164 1.26 3.55 -7.36
C ASP A 164 -0.18 3.07 -7.53
N HIS A 165 -0.47 2.47 -8.69
CA HIS A 165 -1.70 1.74 -8.96
C HIS A 165 -1.38 0.25 -8.89
N THR A 166 -1.97 -0.44 -7.94
CA THR A 166 -1.79 -1.88 -7.80
C THR A 166 -3.01 -2.65 -8.34
N ALA A 167 -2.80 -3.85 -8.86
CA ALA A 167 -3.90 -4.71 -9.27
C ALA A 167 -4.45 -5.45 -8.06
N ASP A 168 -5.75 -5.26 -7.83
CA ASP A 168 -6.53 -6.01 -6.84
C ASP A 168 -7.47 -6.95 -7.61
N THR A 169 -7.05 -8.20 -7.75
CA THR A 169 -7.74 -9.21 -8.56
C THR A 169 -9.10 -9.55 -7.93
N THR A 170 -10.15 -9.50 -8.75
CA THR A 170 -11.50 -9.79 -8.31
C THR A 170 -11.95 -11.17 -8.73
N HIS A 171 -12.80 -11.78 -7.91
CA HIS A 171 -13.43 -13.06 -8.17
C HIS A 171 -14.94 -12.86 -8.35
N GLY A 172 -15.50 -13.46 -9.40
CA GLY A 172 -16.91 -13.30 -9.76
C GLY A 172 -17.23 -11.95 -10.38
N GLN A 173 -18.54 -11.64 -10.48
CA GLN A 173 -19.04 -10.40 -11.07
C GLN A 173 -19.17 -9.33 -9.98
N GLN A 174 -18.18 -8.43 -9.92
CA GLN A 174 -18.21 -7.30 -8.99
C GLN A 174 -18.39 -5.99 -9.76
N GLU A 175 -19.15 -5.05 -9.18
CA GLU A 175 -19.38 -3.74 -9.78
C GLU A 175 -18.05 -3.00 -9.98
N LEU A 176 -17.86 -2.39 -11.15
CA LEU A 176 -16.66 -1.64 -11.53
C LEU A 176 -15.36 -2.47 -11.61
N SER A 177 -15.45 -3.79 -11.52
CA SER A 177 -14.35 -4.68 -11.90
C SER A 177 -14.29 -4.77 -13.42
N PHE A 178 -13.11 -4.57 -14.00
CA PHE A 178 -12.89 -4.63 -15.44
C PHE A 178 -11.69 -5.50 -15.76
N TYR A 179 -11.76 -6.17 -16.93
CA TYR A 179 -10.60 -6.91 -17.42
C TYR A 179 -9.47 -5.95 -17.78
N ASN A 180 -8.33 -6.17 -17.16
CA ASN A 180 -7.12 -5.40 -17.42
C ASN A 180 -6.11 -6.25 -18.20
N HIS A 181 -5.84 -5.85 -19.45
CA HIS A 181 -4.93 -6.60 -20.34
C HIS A 181 -3.50 -6.66 -19.83
N HIS A 182 -3.05 -5.65 -19.06
CA HIS A 182 -1.69 -5.65 -18.49
C HIS A 182 -1.51 -6.75 -17.45
N TYR A 183 -2.53 -6.96 -16.62
CA TYR A 183 -2.51 -7.97 -15.55
C TYR A 183 -3.15 -9.31 -15.97
N GLY A 184 -3.82 -9.36 -17.12
CA GLY A 184 -4.49 -10.56 -17.63
C GLY A 184 -5.67 -11.05 -16.79
N SER A 185 -6.27 -10.17 -15.99
CA SER A 185 -7.33 -10.51 -15.02
C SER A 185 -8.38 -9.41 -14.89
N TYR A 186 -9.56 -9.80 -14.37
CA TYR A 186 -10.51 -8.84 -13.84
C TYR A 186 -10.01 -8.32 -12.51
N CYS A 187 -9.97 -7.01 -12.34
CA CYS A 187 -9.42 -6.39 -11.15
C CYS A 187 -10.01 -5.00 -10.88
N TYR A 188 -9.77 -4.49 -9.69
CA TYR A 188 -9.72 -3.08 -9.38
C TYR A 188 -8.28 -2.56 -9.56
N LEU A 189 -8.13 -1.24 -9.65
CA LEU A 189 -6.83 -0.55 -9.67
C LEU A 189 -6.81 0.54 -8.61
N PRO A 190 -6.76 0.18 -7.32
CA PRO A 190 -6.63 1.18 -6.26
C PRO A 190 -5.37 2.01 -6.45
N LEU A 191 -5.49 3.31 -6.14
CA LEU A 191 -4.34 4.20 -5.99
C LEU A 191 -3.88 4.12 -4.54
N LEU A 192 -2.63 3.72 -4.35
CA LEU A 192 -1.94 3.73 -3.07
C LEU A 192 -0.95 4.89 -3.05
N VAL A 193 -0.88 5.59 -1.93
CA VAL A 193 0.10 6.66 -1.70
C VAL A 193 0.86 6.35 -0.43
N PHE A 194 2.17 6.21 -0.56
CA PHE A 194 3.07 5.93 0.57
C PHE A 194 4.05 7.08 0.78
N GLU A 195 4.48 7.29 2.00
CA GLU A 195 5.63 8.15 2.30
C GLU A 195 6.91 7.31 2.19
N ALA A 196 7.83 7.75 1.32
CA ALA A 196 8.97 6.97 0.86
C ALA A 196 10.00 6.62 1.93
N SER A 197 10.22 7.49 2.91
CA SER A 197 11.28 7.30 3.91
C SER A 197 10.86 6.34 5.03
N THR A 198 9.59 6.35 5.38
CA THR A 198 9.03 5.53 6.47
C THR A 198 8.27 4.31 5.97
N GLY A 199 7.88 4.29 4.70
CA GLY A 199 6.95 3.29 4.14
C GLY A 199 5.52 3.42 4.67
N ALA A 200 5.19 4.53 5.34
CA ALA A 200 3.86 4.72 5.91
C ALA A 200 2.81 4.96 4.82
N LEU A 201 1.66 4.28 4.94
CA LEU A 201 0.52 4.52 4.07
C LEU A 201 -0.07 5.92 4.36
N VAL A 202 -0.12 6.77 3.34
CA VAL A 202 -0.76 8.08 3.40
C VAL A 202 -2.24 7.99 3.08
N THR A 203 -2.59 7.30 1.99
CA THR A 203 -3.99 7.01 1.64
C THR A 203 -4.10 5.84 0.67
N ALA A 204 -5.29 5.25 0.63
CA ALA A 204 -5.69 4.24 -0.35
C ALA A 204 -7.05 4.63 -0.93
N VAL A 205 -7.18 4.66 -2.24
CA VAL A 205 -8.41 5.01 -2.94
C VAL A 205 -8.79 3.90 -3.90
N LEU A 206 -9.88 3.19 -3.60
CA LEU A 206 -10.41 2.16 -4.49
C LEU A 206 -10.85 2.81 -5.82
N ARG A 207 -10.44 2.20 -6.92
CA ARG A 207 -10.72 2.65 -8.27
C ARG A 207 -11.15 1.48 -9.16
N PRO A 208 -11.98 1.76 -10.19
CA PRO A 208 -12.29 0.76 -11.22
C PRO A 208 -11.03 0.19 -11.87
N GLY A 209 -11.11 -1.04 -12.39
CA GLY A 209 -10.00 -1.73 -13.07
C GLY A 209 -9.54 -1.08 -14.39
N LYS A 210 -10.12 0.04 -14.78
CA LYS A 210 -9.74 0.82 -15.97
C LYS A 210 -8.53 1.71 -15.69
N ARG A 211 -7.72 1.91 -16.73
CA ARG A 211 -6.61 2.86 -16.68
C ARG A 211 -7.09 4.24 -16.19
N PRO A 212 -6.44 4.84 -15.19
CA PRO A 212 -6.81 6.14 -14.67
C PRO A 212 -6.56 7.25 -15.71
N THR A 213 -7.42 8.26 -15.70
CA THR A 213 -7.20 9.50 -16.44
C THR A 213 -6.33 10.47 -15.62
N GLY A 214 -5.68 11.42 -16.31
CA GLY A 214 -4.93 12.47 -15.64
C GLY A 214 -5.79 13.30 -14.69
N ALA A 215 -7.02 13.61 -15.11
CA ALA A 215 -8.00 14.35 -14.31
C ALA A 215 -8.40 13.60 -13.01
N GLU A 216 -8.55 12.26 -13.06
CA GLU A 216 -8.82 11.47 -11.86
C GLU A 216 -7.64 11.51 -10.88
N ASN A 217 -6.41 11.30 -11.36
CA ASN A 217 -5.22 11.38 -10.53
C ASN A 217 -5.07 12.78 -9.90
N ALA A 218 -5.27 13.83 -10.68
CA ALA A 218 -5.24 15.21 -10.19
C ALA A 218 -6.33 15.47 -9.15
N MET A 219 -7.56 14.98 -9.36
CA MET A 219 -8.66 15.15 -8.41
C MET A 219 -8.37 14.48 -7.06
N ILE A 220 -7.81 13.27 -7.06
CA ILE A 220 -7.44 12.55 -5.84
C ILE A 220 -6.30 13.29 -5.13
N MET A 221 -5.22 13.59 -5.85
CA MET A 221 -4.05 14.25 -5.27
C MET A 221 -4.34 15.67 -4.78
N LYS A 222 -5.25 16.40 -5.43
CA LYS A 222 -5.72 17.72 -4.94
C LYS A 222 -6.28 17.64 -3.51
N ARG A 223 -6.99 16.57 -3.18
CA ARG A 223 -7.54 16.37 -1.83
C ARG A 223 -6.46 16.01 -0.82
N VAL A 224 -5.53 15.14 -1.21
CA VAL A 224 -4.38 14.76 -0.36
C VAL A 224 -3.52 15.99 -0.07
N LEU A 225 -3.12 16.73 -1.10
CA LEU A 225 -2.32 17.94 -0.96
C LEU A 225 -3.05 19.00 -0.11
N ARG A 226 -4.35 19.22 -0.33
CA ARG A 226 -5.14 20.14 0.49
C ARG A 226 -5.05 19.80 1.99
N LEU A 227 -5.23 18.53 2.37
CA LEU A 227 -5.15 18.12 3.77
C LEU A 227 -3.74 18.28 4.32
N LEU A 228 -2.72 17.89 3.56
CA LEU A 228 -1.33 18.09 3.95
C LEU A 228 -1.03 19.58 4.16
N ARG A 229 -1.46 20.47 3.27
CA ARG A 229 -1.26 21.92 3.37
C ARG A 229 -1.99 22.56 4.56
N GLN A 230 -3.16 22.04 4.92
CA GLN A 230 -3.87 22.50 6.11
C GLN A 230 -3.09 22.25 7.41
N HIS A 231 -2.36 21.15 7.48
CA HIS A 231 -1.59 20.76 8.67
C HIS A 231 -0.10 21.14 8.55
N TRP A 232 0.46 21.09 7.35
CA TRP A 232 1.87 21.31 7.06
C TRP A 232 2.07 22.33 5.92
N PRO A 233 1.76 23.60 6.13
CA PRO A 233 1.77 24.60 5.04
C PRO A 233 3.15 24.87 4.43
N ARG A 234 4.24 24.58 5.15
CA ARG A 234 5.62 24.84 4.70
C ARG A 234 6.41 23.58 4.32
N THR A 235 5.86 22.38 4.51
CA THR A 235 6.54 21.14 4.15
C THR A 235 6.71 21.06 2.64
N HIS A 236 7.93 20.85 2.17
CA HIS A 236 8.20 20.56 0.77
C HIS A 236 7.70 19.15 0.43
N ILE A 237 6.93 19.00 -0.64
CA ILE A 237 6.34 17.72 -1.04
C ILE A 237 6.88 17.31 -2.41
N LEU A 238 7.60 16.18 -2.45
CA LEU A 238 8.00 15.55 -3.70
C LEU A 238 7.04 14.40 -4.02
N LEU A 239 6.39 14.44 -5.19
CA LEU A 239 5.57 13.33 -5.67
C LEU A 239 6.39 12.48 -6.64
N ARG A 240 6.42 11.16 -6.41
CA ARG A 240 7.04 10.20 -7.33
C ARG A 240 5.99 9.22 -7.84
N GLY A 241 6.14 8.81 -9.10
CA GLY A 241 5.26 7.80 -9.70
C GLY A 241 5.80 7.32 -11.04
N ASP A 242 5.20 6.27 -11.55
CA ASP A 242 5.53 5.73 -12.87
C ASP A 242 4.97 6.59 -14.02
N GLY A 243 5.03 6.09 -15.25
CA GLY A 243 4.56 6.80 -16.46
C GLY A 243 3.05 7.04 -16.49
N HIS A 244 2.25 6.43 -15.62
CA HIS A 244 0.82 6.68 -15.52
C HIS A 244 0.52 8.04 -14.87
N PHE A 245 1.49 8.61 -14.15
CA PHE A 245 1.33 9.90 -13.46
C PHE A 245 1.90 11.07 -14.26
N SER A 246 2.64 10.83 -15.35
CA SER A 246 3.15 11.91 -16.21
C SER A 246 2.06 12.47 -17.14
N ASN A 247 1.05 13.09 -16.57
CA ASN A 247 -0.05 13.71 -17.29
C ASN A 247 -0.17 15.20 -16.93
N PRO A 248 -0.64 16.03 -17.88
CA PRO A 248 -0.61 17.48 -17.72
C PRO A 248 -1.44 17.97 -16.54
N GLU A 249 -2.56 17.34 -16.24
CA GLU A 249 -3.47 17.78 -15.18
C GLU A 249 -2.85 17.63 -13.80
N LEU A 250 -2.17 16.48 -13.54
CA LEU A 250 -1.50 16.25 -12.26
C LEU A 250 -0.24 17.12 -12.14
N MET A 251 0.55 17.21 -13.22
CA MET A 251 1.75 18.05 -13.22
C MET A 251 1.40 19.50 -12.95
N GLN A 252 0.35 20.04 -13.62
CA GLN A 252 -0.11 21.40 -13.38
C GLN A 252 -0.59 21.62 -11.94
N LEU A 253 -1.35 20.68 -11.38
CA LEU A 253 -1.77 20.74 -9.98
C LEU A 253 -0.57 20.87 -9.02
N ILE A 254 0.52 20.14 -9.27
CA ILE A 254 1.71 20.17 -8.42
C ILE A 254 2.44 21.51 -8.57
N LEU A 255 2.56 22.02 -9.78
CA LEU A 255 3.17 23.34 -10.04
C LEU A 255 2.38 24.48 -9.40
N ASP A 256 1.05 24.40 -9.42
CA ASP A 256 0.16 25.39 -8.81
C ASP A 256 0.25 25.39 -7.27
N ASP A 257 0.71 24.32 -6.64
CA ASP A 257 0.95 24.27 -5.19
C ASP A 257 2.09 25.20 -4.74
N GLY A 258 3.09 25.42 -5.58
CA GLY A 258 4.22 26.34 -5.36
C GLY A 258 5.27 25.88 -4.35
N ASN A 259 5.03 24.79 -3.63
CA ASN A 259 6.01 24.16 -2.71
C ASN A 259 5.96 22.62 -2.83
N ALA A 260 5.67 22.15 -4.03
CA ALA A 260 5.71 20.74 -4.38
C ALA A 260 6.42 20.55 -5.72
N ASP A 261 7.10 19.41 -5.85
CA ASP A 261 7.78 18.98 -7.06
C ASP A 261 7.34 17.56 -7.43
N PHE A 262 7.74 17.10 -8.60
CA PHE A 262 7.45 15.74 -9.04
C PHE A 262 8.62 15.06 -9.76
N ILE A 263 8.67 13.74 -9.65
CA ILE A 263 9.50 12.83 -10.45
C ILE A 263 8.59 11.74 -11.00
N PHE A 264 8.20 11.87 -12.26
CA PHE A 264 7.35 10.89 -12.93
C PHE A 264 8.11 10.16 -14.03
N GLY A 265 7.86 8.85 -14.13
CA GLY A 265 8.34 8.06 -15.25
C GLY A 265 7.80 8.64 -16.55
N LEU A 266 8.62 8.65 -17.60
CA LEU A 266 8.21 9.11 -18.92
C LEU A 266 8.29 7.96 -19.91
N THR A 267 7.18 7.64 -20.55
CA THR A 267 7.16 6.61 -21.59
C THR A 267 8.03 7.01 -22.77
N GLY A 268 8.94 6.12 -23.20
CA GLY A 268 9.83 6.36 -24.31
C GLY A 268 9.06 6.63 -25.62
N ASN A 269 9.56 7.58 -26.40
CA ASN A 269 9.07 7.88 -27.73
C ASN A 269 10.24 8.22 -28.68
N ALA A 270 9.98 8.32 -29.98
CA ALA A 270 11.02 8.56 -30.99
C ALA A 270 11.80 9.87 -30.77
N VAL A 271 11.16 10.90 -30.20
CA VAL A 271 11.82 12.20 -29.91
C VAL A 271 12.79 12.03 -28.76
N LEU A 272 12.37 11.39 -27.67
CA LEU A 272 13.21 11.12 -26.50
C LEU A 272 14.38 10.19 -26.88
N ALA A 273 14.12 9.13 -27.65
CA ALA A 273 15.14 8.22 -28.15
C ALA A 273 16.22 8.95 -28.96
N ARG A 274 15.83 9.85 -29.87
CA ARG A 274 16.77 10.66 -30.69
C ARG A 274 17.62 11.56 -29.80
N ARG A 275 17.03 12.22 -28.78
CA ARG A 275 17.78 13.06 -27.85
C ARG A 275 18.75 12.27 -26.97
N ALA A 276 18.41 11.04 -26.64
CA ALA A 276 19.27 10.14 -25.86
C ALA A 276 20.38 9.46 -26.68
N GLU A 277 20.32 9.49 -28.02
CA GLU A 277 21.18 8.72 -28.91
C GLU A 277 22.67 9.00 -28.71
N GLY A 278 23.06 10.25 -28.55
CA GLY A 278 24.44 10.65 -28.27
C GLY A 278 25.00 10.04 -27.00
N LEU A 279 24.21 10.08 -25.92
CA LEU A 279 24.60 9.49 -24.63
C LEU A 279 24.65 7.96 -24.69
N MET A 280 23.72 7.34 -25.41
CA MET A 280 23.73 5.88 -25.66
C MET A 280 24.96 5.44 -26.47
N LYS A 281 25.38 6.22 -27.46
CA LYS A 281 26.62 5.98 -28.22
C LYS A 281 27.85 6.05 -27.31
N ASN A 282 27.92 7.06 -26.46
CA ASN A 282 28.99 7.23 -25.47
C ASN A 282 29.01 6.04 -24.49
N ALA A 283 27.86 5.60 -23.96
CA ALA A 283 27.77 4.47 -23.04
C ALA A 283 28.28 3.17 -23.70
N ARG A 284 27.95 2.93 -24.98
CA ARG A 284 28.49 1.79 -25.75
C ARG A 284 30.00 1.89 -25.94
N GLY A 285 30.52 3.08 -26.25
CA GLY A 285 31.96 3.31 -26.36
C GLY A 285 32.71 3.05 -25.06
N HIS A 286 32.17 3.52 -23.94
CA HIS A 286 32.75 3.25 -22.61
C HIS A 286 32.75 1.74 -22.29
N LEU A 287 31.65 1.03 -22.57
CA LEU A 287 31.60 -0.39 -22.34
C LEU A 287 32.65 -1.14 -23.20
N ALA A 288 32.76 -0.80 -24.49
CA ALA A 288 33.74 -1.40 -25.38
C ALA A 288 35.19 -1.18 -24.89
N LEU A 289 35.50 0.05 -24.42
CA LEU A 289 36.78 0.38 -23.83
C LEU A 289 37.09 -0.46 -22.59
N HIS A 290 36.14 -0.56 -21.65
CA HIS A 290 36.29 -1.37 -20.44
C HIS A 290 36.50 -2.86 -20.78
N GLN A 291 35.78 -3.38 -21.78
CA GLN A 291 35.96 -4.76 -22.23
C GLN A 291 37.36 -5.00 -22.84
N ALA A 292 37.85 -4.06 -23.66
CA ALA A 292 39.18 -4.13 -24.23
C ALA A 292 40.28 -4.04 -23.13
N MET A 293 40.13 -3.19 -22.15
CA MET A 293 41.04 -3.10 -21.00
C MET A 293 41.06 -4.37 -20.17
N HIS A 294 39.91 -4.95 -19.94
CA HIS A 294 39.77 -6.22 -19.20
C HIS A 294 40.43 -7.38 -19.96
N ALA A 295 40.22 -7.46 -21.25
CA ALA A 295 40.85 -8.48 -22.11
C ALA A 295 42.37 -8.38 -22.06
N GLN A 296 42.92 -7.18 -21.90
CA GLN A 296 44.36 -6.93 -21.72
C GLN A 296 44.83 -7.06 -20.25
N LYS A 297 44.00 -7.53 -19.35
CA LYS A 297 44.26 -7.60 -17.88
C LYS A 297 44.63 -6.27 -17.24
N ARG A 298 44.20 -5.13 -17.81
CA ARG A 298 44.47 -3.76 -17.36
C ARG A 298 43.35 -3.14 -16.54
N GLY A 299 42.23 -3.86 -16.30
CA GLY A 299 41.10 -3.37 -15.53
C GLY A 299 40.10 -4.45 -15.16
N PRO A 300 39.18 -4.15 -14.23
CA PRO A 300 38.13 -5.10 -13.82
C PRO A 300 37.11 -5.32 -14.92
N ALA A 301 36.42 -6.47 -14.88
CA ALA A 301 35.24 -6.70 -15.71
C ALA A 301 34.10 -5.77 -15.30
N VAL A 302 33.50 -5.08 -16.27
CA VAL A 302 32.36 -4.18 -16.06
C VAL A 302 31.12 -4.84 -16.66
N GLN A 303 30.10 -5.05 -15.81
CA GLN A 303 28.84 -5.67 -16.24
C GLN A 303 27.88 -4.70 -16.92
N ALA A 304 27.93 -3.42 -16.55
CA ALA A 304 27.08 -2.39 -17.11
C ALA A 304 27.78 -1.01 -17.08
N VAL A 305 27.53 -0.22 -18.09
CA VAL A 305 27.86 1.22 -18.09
C VAL A 305 26.57 2.02 -18.02
N ARG A 306 26.52 2.96 -17.09
CA ARG A 306 25.40 3.86 -16.88
C ARG A 306 25.87 5.30 -16.99
N LEU A 307 25.27 6.04 -17.91
CA LEU A 307 25.50 7.47 -18.07
C LEU A 307 24.17 8.21 -17.88
N PHE A 308 24.22 9.38 -17.27
CA PHE A 308 23.05 10.22 -17.05
C PHE A 308 23.17 11.48 -17.90
N GLY A 309 22.03 11.95 -18.37
CA GLY A 309 21.91 13.21 -19.10
C GLY A 309 20.58 13.86 -18.81
N GLU A 310 20.44 15.11 -19.20
CA GLU A 310 19.23 15.88 -19.03
C GLU A 310 18.98 16.80 -20.22
N PHE A 311 17.72 17.13 -20.41
CA PHE A 311 17.27 18.12 -21.38
C PHE A 311 15.87 18.63 -21.04
N GLU A 312 15.53 19.81 -21.58
CA GLU A 312 14.15 20.31 -21.53
C GLU A 312 13.30 19.65 -22.62
N TYR A 313 12.11 19.18 -22.20
CA TYR A 313 11.16 18.53 -23.10
C TYR A 313 9.74 18.97 -22.79
N ALA A 314 8.96 19.19 -23.84
CA ALA A 314 7.52 19.41 -23.78
C ALA A 314 6.82 18.42 -24.72
N ALA A 315 5.89 17.62 -24.19
CA ALA A 315 4.94 16.90 -25.02
C ALA A 315 3.89 17.89 -25.58
N LYS A 316 3.23 17.51 -26.68
CA LYS A 316 2.21 18.41 -27.32
C LYS A 316 1.07 18.80 -26.36
N SER A 317 0.76 17.95 -25.37
CA SER A 317 -0.31 18.16 -24.38
C SER A 317 0.15 18.94 -23.14
N TRP A 318 1.44 19.25 -22.99
CA TRP A 318 1.97 19.95 -21.84
C TRP A 318 1.92 21.46 -22.03
N SER A 319 1.60 22.20 -20.98
CA SER A 319 1.54 23.67 -20.99
C SER A 319 2.93 24.33 -21.07
N GLN A 320 3.95 23.62 -20.59
CA GLN A 320 5.34 24.10 -20.56
C GLN A 320 6.33 22.93 -20.70
N ALA A 321 7.59 23.26 -20.96
CA ALA A 321 8.68 22.30 -20.95
C ALA A 321 9.06 21.96 -19.52
N HIS A 322 9.46 20.71 -19.31
CA HIS A 322 9.97 20.21 -18.05
C HIS A 322 11.35 19.59 -18.24
N ARG A 323 12.16 19.67 -17.20
CA ARG A 323 13.45 18.98 -17.13
C ARG A 323 13.24 17.48 -17.15
N VAL A 324 13.85 16.81 -18.11
CA VAL A 324 13.85 15.34 -18.22
C VAL A 324 15.25 14.84 -17.95
N VAL A 325 15.40 14.00 -16.94
CA VAL A 325 16.63 13.25 -16.66
C VAL A 325 16.48 11.85 -17.25
N PHE A 326 17.49 11.39 -17.98
CA PHE A 326 17.48 10.07 -18.57
C PHE A 326 18.75 9.29 -18.26
N LYS A 327 18.63 7.98 -18.20
CA LYS A 327 19.71 7.04 -17.97
C LYS A 327 19.97 6.26 -19.25
N ALA A 328 21.19 6.37 -19.81
CA ALA A 328 21.67 5.48 -20.84
C ALA A 328 22.39 4.30 -20.19
N GLU A 329 21.82 3.11 -20.31
CA GLU A 329 22.37 1.89 -19.71
C GLU A 329 22.68 0.88 -20.81
N VAL A 330 23.92 0.38 -20.82
CA VAL A 330 24.38 -0.67 -21.73
C VAL A 330 24.97 -1.79 -20.87
N LEU A 331 24.40 -2.99 -21.06
CA LEU A 331 24.84 -4.20 -20.36
C LEU A 331 25.90 -4.91 -21.20
N ALA A 332 26.93 -5.46 -20.56
CA ALA A 332 27.80 -6.42 -21.21
C ALA A 332 26.98 -7.67 -21.54
N SER A 333 26.91 -8.03 -22.82
CA SER A 333 26.27 -9.28 -23.22
C SER A 333 26.95 -10.43 -22.46
N ALA A 334 26.19 -11.23 -21.73
CA ALA A 334 26.70 -12.48 -21.21
C ALA A 334 27.18 -13.30 -22.42
N CYS A 335 28.49 -13.55 -22.51
CA CYS A 335 29.05 -14.44 -23.50
C CYS A 335 28.38 -15.79 -23.26
N ARG A 336 27.42 -16.18 -24.10
CA ARG A 336 26.96 -17.57 -24.14
C ARG A 336 28.17 -18.39 -24.49
N GLN A 337 28.76 -19.07 -23.53
CA GLN A 337 29.64 -20.19 -23.78
C GLN A 337 28.79 -21.21 -24.53
N THR A 338 28.99 -21.28 -25.84
CA THR A 338 28.52 -22.40 -26.66
C THR A 338 29.38 -23.60 -26.33
N GLY A 339 29.15 -24.19 -25.18
CA GLY A 339 29.55 -25.56 -24.89
C GLY A 339 28.45 -26.47 -25.41
N GLY A 340 28.77 -27.22 -26.46
CA GLY A 340 27.83 -28.11 -27.11
C GLY A 340 27.31 -29.20 -26.17
N SER A 341 26.02 -29.42 -26.22
CA SER A 341 25.39 -30.74 -26.14
C SER A 341 24.00 -30.65 -26.75
N ASN A 342 23.80 -31.50 -27.73
CA ASN A 342 22.54 -31.76 -28.42
C ASN A 342 21.44 -32.12 -27.42
N GLY A 343 20.37 -31.34 -27.39
CA GLY A 343 19.14 -31.66 -26.70
C GLY A 343 17.97 -31.04 -27.45
N ALA A 344 17.15 -31.91 -28.07
CA ALA A 344 16.00 -31.55 -28.88
C ALA A 344 14.96 -30.69 -28.15
N PRO A 345 14.21 -29.84 -28.85
CA PRO A 345 13.17 -29.00 -28.22
C PRO A 345 11.96 -29.86 -27.84
N ASN A 346 11.61 -29.86 -26.56
CA ASN A 346 10.34 -30.41 -26.07
C ASN A 346 9.18 -29.53 -26.53
N GLN A 347 8.29 -30.13 -27.32
CA GLN A 347 6.99 -29.58 -27.68
C GLN A 347 6.08 -29.51 -26.46
N PRO A 348 5.20 -28.50 -26.34
CA PRO A 348 4.17 -28.47 -25.30
C PRO A 348 3.09 -29.48 -25.64
N LYS A 349 2.78 -30.36 -24.70
CA LYS A 349 1.62 -31.27 -24.78
C LYS A 349 0.35 -30.45 -24.57
N SER A 350 -0.48 -30.43 -25.59
CA SER A 350 -1.90 -30.11 -25.56
C SER A 350 -2.66 -31.25 -24.88
N GLY A 351 -3.63 -30.96 -24.06
CA GLY A 351 -4.74 -31.86 -23.83
C GLY A 351 -5.18 -32.05 -22.40
N GLY A 352 -6.47 -31.85 -22.20
CA GLY A 352 -7.29 -32.40 -21.17
C GLY A 352 -7.93 -31.39 -20.23
#